data_15bb1603f35b16d469e67081a6b206db
#
_entry.id   15bb1603f35b16d469e67081a6b206db
#
_cell.length_a   1.000
_cell.length_b   1.000
_cell.length_c   1.000
_cell.angle_alpha   90.00
_cell.angle_beta   90.00
_cell.angle_gamma   90.00
#
_symmetry.space_group_name_H-M   'P 1'
#
loop_
_entity.id
_entity.type
_entity.pdbx_description
1 polymer ?
#
loop_
_entity_poly.entity_id
_entity_poly.type
_entity_poly.pdbx_seq_one_letter_code
_entity_poly.pdbx_strand_id
1 'polypeptide(L)'
;EITTRLVGSEMCIRDRHNGYYKNDCFSLATGAVYQAENCSLALTGAALLQKAGILQLDEGKVRQAVFETCWEGRMEEIEPDIYIDGAHNPEGIEAFIRSARSICGKRPAVLLFSVVKDKNFEQMIGMLAASGVFTHYIIVQMQTKRHLAGESIEELFAKYTSAPLTEFDESFDGYLYGKKLQEEIPDSVLFCTGSLYLAGEIKQKLQNGR
;
A
#
# COMPACT_ATOMS: atom_id res chain seq x y z
N GLU A 1 -3.83 -22.16 7.75
CA GLU A 1 -3.37 -20.93 8.46
C GLU A 1 -2.15 -20.41 7.72
N ILE A 2 -2.29 -19.23 7.12
CA ILE A 2 -1.20 -18.55 6.40
C ILE A 2 -0.43 -17.76 7.45
N THR A 3 0.84 -18.07 7.66
CA THR A 3 1.71 -17.27 8.50
C THR A 3 2.67 -16.47 7.65
N THR A 4 2.72 -15.16 7.85
CA THR A 4 3.61 -14.24 7.15
C THR A 4 4.67 -13.71 8.12
N ARG A 5 5.92 -13.61 7.66
CA ARG A 5 7.01 -12.99 8.39
C ARG A 5 7.79 -12.09 7.43
N LEU A 6 7.91 -10.81 7.76
CA LEU A 6 8.82 -9.90 7.10
C LEU A 6 10.27 -10.19 7.53
N VAL A 7 11.14 -10.33 6.55
CA VAL A 7 12.60 -10.40 6.75
C VAL A 7 13.20 -9.39 5.77
N GLY A 8 13.44 -8.19 6.23
CA GLY A 8 13.83 -7.07 5.36
C GLY A 8 12.65 -6.62 4.48
N SER A 9 12.88 -6.36 3.19
CA SER A 9 11.84 -6.07 2.20
C SER A 9 11.17 -7.33 1.63
N GLU A 10 11.48 -8.51 2.15
CA GLU A 10 10.95 -9.79 1.67
C GLU A 10 9.93 -10.37 2.65
N MET A 11 8.80 -10.82 2.10
CA MET A 11 7.77 -11.52 2.85
C MET A 11 7.84 -13.02 2.58
N CYS A 12 7.89 -13.83 3.64
CA CYS A 12 7.82 -15.28 3.54
C CYS A 12 6.38 -15.75 3.82
N ILE A 13 5.78 -16.45 2.85
CA ILE A 13 4.50 -17.13 3.02
C ILE A 13 4.78 -18.56 3.44
N ARG A 14 4.20 -18.98 4.55
CA ARG A 14 4.19 -20.36 4.95
C ARG A 14 2.75 -20.87 4.92
N ASP A 15 2.41 -21.65 3.89
CA ASP A 15 1.10 -22.28 3.79
C ASP A 15 1.11 -23.63 4.51
N ARG A 16 0.31 -23.74 5.58
CA ARG A 16 0.17 -24.98 6.37
C ARG A 16 -1.01 -25.84 5.97
N HIS A 17 -1.88 -25.38 5.08
CA HIS A 17 -3.20 -26.02 4.89
C HIS A 17 -3.57 -26.44 3.47
N ASN A 18 -2.86 -25.99 2.44
CA ASN A 18 -3.16 -26.56 1.13
C ASN A 18 -2.37 -27.88 0.97
N GLY A 19 -3.05 -28.97 0.66
CA GLY A 19 -2.43 -30.29 0.53
C GLY A 19 -1.44 -30.41 -0.62
N TYR A 20 -1.13 -29.33 -1.35
CA TYR A 20 -0.27 -29.29 -2.52
C TYR A 20 1.14 -28.79 -2.23
N TYR A 21 1.28 -27.79 -1.34
CA TYR A 21 2.55 -27.19 -0.94
C TYR A 21 2.75 -27.35 0.58
N LYS A 22 2.78 -28.60 1.06
CA LYS A 22 2.90 -28.91 2.49
C LYS A 22 4.17 -28.33 3.08
N ASN A 23 4.03 -27.32 3.97
CA ASN A 23 5.14 -26.66 4.69
C ASN A 23 6.14 -25.89 3.81
N ASP A 24 5.79 -25.57 2.56
CA ASP A 24 6.66 -24.80 1.69
C ASP A 24 6.65 -23.31 2.05
N CYS A 25 7.82 -22.69 2.01
CA CYS A 25 8.00 -21.26 2.18
C CYS A 25 8.25 -20.63 0.81
N PHE A 26 7.46 -19.62 0.47
CA PHE A 26 7.65 -18.79 -0.71
C PHE A 26 8.05 -17.38 -0.27
N SER A 27 9.10 -16.81 -0.87
CA SER A 27 9.50 -15.43 -0.65
C SER A 27 8.83 -14.52 -1.66
N LEU A 28 8.32 -13.39 -1.20
CA LEU A 28 7.74 -12.33 -2.02
C LEU A 28 8.60 -11.08 -1.86
N ALA A 29 9.01 -10.46 -2.96
CA ALA A 29 9.71 -9.19 -2.96
C ALA A 29 8.71 -8.01 -2.85
N THR A 30 7.96 -7.94 -1.73
CA THR A 30 6.97 -6.88 -1.49
C THR A 30 6.75 -6.63 -0.01
N GLY A 31 6.52 -5.36 0.36
CA GLY A 31 6.04 -4.98 1.70
C GLY A 31 4.53 -5.12 1.89
N ALA A 32 3.78 -5.47 0.83
CA ALA A 32 2.33 -5.60 0.87
C ALA A 32 1.89 -6.91 1.56
N VAL A 33 1.50 -6.84 2.83
CA VAL A 33 1.07 -8.01 3.62
C VAL A 33 -0.07 -8.78 2.95
N TYR A 34 -1.00 -8.10 2.28
CA TYR A 34 -2.12 -8.70 1.56
C TYR A 34 -1.70 -9.50 0.31
N GLN A 35 -0.51 -9.27 -0.24
CA GLN A 35 -0.01 -10.05 -1.39
C GLN A 35 0.32 -11.49 -1.01
N ALA A 36 0.52 -11.79 0.26
CA ALA A 36 0.67 -13.16 0.72
C ALA A 36 -0.59 -13.99 0.49
N GLU A 37 -1.76 -13.41 0.80
CA GLU A 37 -3.05 -14.06 0.58
C GLU A 37 -3.33 -14.22 -0.92
N ASN A 38 -3.07 -13.19 -1.72
CA ASN A 38 -3.21 -13.23 -3.17
C ASN A 38 -2.31 -14.31 -3.80
N CYS A 39 -1.06 -14.38 -3.39
CA CYS A 39 -0.11 -15.38 -3.87
C CYS A 39 -0.55 -16.80 -3.48
N SER A 40 -1.00 -17.01 -2.25
CA SER A 40 -1.50 -18.30 -1.80
C SER A 40 -2.70 -18.77 -2.64
N LEU A 41 -3.61 -17.86 -2.97
CA LEU A 41 -4.75 -18.14 -3.84
C LEU A 41 -4.28 -18.52 -5.27
N ALA A 42 -3.33 -17.77 -5.83
CA ALA A 42 -2.76 -18.03 -7.15
C ALA A 42 -2.05 -19.39 -7.20
N LEU A 43 -1.24 -19.71 -6.20
CA LEU A 43 -0.55 -20.99 -6.07
C LEU A 43 -1.54 -22.15 -5.95
N THR A 44 -2.63 -21.97 -5.19
CA THR A 44 -3.69 -22.97 -5.08
C THR A 44 -4.37 -23.22 -6.42
N GLY A 45 -4.71 -22.16 -7.15
CA GLY A 45 -5.28 -22.25 -8.50
C GLY A 45 -4.34 -22.98 -9.48
N ALA A 46 -3.06 -22.61 -9.47
CA ALA A 46 -2.04 -23.25 -10.30
C ALA A 46 -1.89 -24.75 -10.00
N ALA A 47 -1.89 -25.14 -8.72
CA ALA A 47 -1.82 -26.53 -8.30
C ALA A 47 -3.08 -27.34 -8.73
N LEU A 48 -4.26 -26.74 -8.69
CA LEU A 48 -5.49 -27.38 -9.18
C LEU A 48 -5.44 -27.61 -10.69
N LEU A 49 -4.92 -26.66 -11.47
CA LEU A 49 -4.75 -26.78 -12.91
C LEU A 49 -3.71 -27.85 -13.27
N GLN A 50 -2.64 -27.96 -12.50
CA GLN A 50 -1.65 -29.02 -12.65
C GLN A 50 -2.26 -30.39 -12.37
N LYS A 51 -3.05 -30.51 -11.28
CA LYS A 51 -3.76 -31.75 -10.96
C LYS A 51 -4.76 -32.16 -12.03
N ALA A 52 -5.41 -31.21 -12.69
CA ALA A 52 -6.31 -31.42 -13.80
C ALA A 52 -5.59 -31.76 -15.12
N GLY A 53 -4.25 -31.77 -15.16
CA GLY A 53 -3.47 -32.05 -16.35
C GLY A 53 -3.43 -30.89 -17.37
N ILE A 54 -3.91 -29.71 -17.00
CA ILE A 54 -3.97 -28.52 -17.87
C ILE A 54 -2.61 -27.80 -17.93
N LEU A 55 -1.87 -27.80 -16.81
CA LEU A 55 -0.55 -27.20 -16.69
C LEU A 55 0.48 -28.23 -16.23
N GLN A 56 1.73 -28.00 -16.64
CA GLN A 56 2.90 -28.66 -16.05
C GLN A 56 3.75 -27.56 -15.40
N LEU A 57 3.94 -27.62 -14.09
CA LEU A 57 4.68 -26.64 -13.31
C LEU A 57 6.00 -27.24 -12.83
N ASP A 58 7.06 -26.51 -13.05
CA ASP A 58 8.37 -26.73 -12.44
C ASP A 58 8.44 -25.94 -11.13
N GLU A 59 8.72 -26.62 -10.02
CA GLU A 59 8.71 -25.99 -8.69
C GLU A 59 9.73 -24.86 -8.57
N GLY A 60 10.93 -25.01 -9.14
CA GLY A 60 11.97 -23.98 -9.13
C GLY A 60 11.52 -22.72 -9.87
N LYS A 61 10.88 -22.89 -11.04
CA LYS A 61 10.32 -21.78 -11.81
C LYS A 61 9.15 -21.11 -11.11
N VAL A 62 8.31 -21.87 -10.41
CA VAL A 62 7.21 -21.31 -9.61
C VAL A 62 7.77 -20.44 -8.49
N ARG A 63 8.79 -20.90 -7.76
CA ARG A 63 9.43 -20.12 -6.69
C ARG A 63 10.06 -18.85 -7.23
N GLN A 64 10.77 -18.94 -8.34
CA GLN A 64 11.38 -17.79 -9.01
C GLN A 64 10.30 -16.80 -9.48
N ALA A 65 9.24 -17.25 -10.15
CA ALA A 65 8.15 -16.41 -10.61
C ALA A 65 7.44 -15.69 -9.46
N VAL A 66 7.19 -16.38 -8.33
CA VAL A 66 6.60 -15.77 -7.13
C VAL A 66 7.50 -14.68 -6.58
N PHE A 67 8.81 -14.90 -6.50
CA PHE A 67 9.77 -13.91 -6.01
C PHE A 67 9.89 -12.70 -6.94
N GLU A 68 9.93 -12.92 -8.24
CA GLU A 68 10.09 -11.86 -9.26
C GLU A 68 8.78 -11.10 -9.55
N THR A 69 7.64 -11.61 -9.08
CA THR A 69 6.35 -10.95 -9.33
C THR A 69 6.25 -9.65 -8.53
N CYS A 70 6.22 -8.55 -9.24
CA CYS A 70 5.90 -7.24 -8.69
C CYS A 70 4.62 -6.71 -9.33
N TRP A 71 3.88 -5.90 -8.59
CA TRP A 71 2.66 -5.27 -9.07
C TRP A 71 2.72 -3.77 -8.78
N GLU A 72 2.76 -2.99 -9.85
CA GLU A 72 2.84 -1.54 -9.75
C GLU A 72 1.68 -0.95 -8.93
N GLY A 73 2.01 0.02 -8.07
CA GLY A 73 1.03 0.65 -7.21
C GLY A 73 0.42 -0.27 -6.15
N ARG A 74 1.13 -1.33 -5.74
CA ARG A 74 0.73 -2.21 -4.64
C ARG A 74 1.84 -2.27 -3.59
N MET A 75 1.85 -1.29 -2.70
CA MET A 75 2.92 -1.06 -1.72
C MET A 75 4.30 -1.09 -2.40
N GLU A 76 4.37 -0.43 -3.56
CA GLU A 76 5.57 -0.34 -4.39
C GLU A 76 6.52 0.70 -3.80
N GLU A 77 7.75 0.31 -3.52
CA GLU A 77 8.81 1.23 -3.13
C GLU A 77 9.38 1.91 -4.38
N ILE A 78 9.12 3.22 -4.54
CA ILE A 78 9.54 3.99 -5.72
C ILE A 78 10.84 4.75 -5.52
N GLU A 79 11.17 5.07 -4.29
CA GLU A 79 12.43 5.62 -3.80
C GLU A 79 12.66 5.07 -2.38
N PRO A 80 13.87 5.12 -1.82
CA PRO A 80 14.15 4.59 -0.48
C PRO A 80 13.16 5.11 0.57
N ASP A 81 12.46 4.21 1.25
CA ASP A 81 11.44 4.50 2.25
C ASP A 81 10.26 5.35 1.75
N ILE A 82 9.98 5.36 0.43
CA ILE A 82 8.82 6.01 -0.18
C ILE A 82 7.98 4.97 -0.93
N TYR A 83 6.78 4.74 -0.45
CA TYR A 83 5.86 3.70 -0.95
C TYR A 83 4.62 4.28 -1.58
N ILE A 84 4.19 3.71 -2.70
CA ILE A 84 2.89 4.02 -3.32
C ILE A 84 1.96 2.80 -3.26
N ASP A 85 0.68 3.05 -2.99
CA ASP A 85 -0.37 2.04 -2.98
C ASP A 85 -1.67 2.58 -3.58
N GLY A 86 -2.33 1.78 -4.39
CA GLY A 86 -3.58 2.15 -5.07
C GLY A 86 -4.85 1.86 -4.28
N ALA A 87 -4.79 1.69 -2.95
CA ALA A 87 -5.96 1.50 -2.12
C ALA A 87 -6.91 2.72 -2.24
N HIS A 88 -8.19 2.45 -2.53
CA HIS A 88 -9.19 3.48 -2.83
C HIS A 88 -10.60 3.12 -2.31
N ASN A 89 -10.71 2.10 -1.48
CA ASN A 89 -11.93 1.69 -0.79
C ASN A 89 -11.59 1.26 0.64
N PRO A 90 -12.58 1.13 1.55
CA PRO A 90 -12.33 0.80 2.95
C PRO A 90 -11.52 -0.48 3.17
N GLU A 91 -11.80 -1.55 2.42
CA GLU A 91 -11.10 -2.83 2.53
C GLU A 91 -9.64 -2.70 2.09
N GLY A 92 -9.39 -1.96 1.00
CA GLY A 92 -8.05 -1.64 0.52
C GLY A 92 -7.27 -0.79 1.53
N ILE A 93 -7.91 0.23 2.12
CA ILE A 93 -7.30 1.08 3.17
C ILE A 93 -6.95 0.26 4.41
N GLU A 94 -7.80 -0.68 4.82
CA GLU A 94 -7.48 -1.58 5.93
C GLU A 94 -6.23 -2.43 5.64
N ALA A 95 -6.16 -3.02 4.45
CA ALA A 95 -5.02 -3.82 4.01
C ALA A 95 -3.74 -2.97 3.88
N PHE A 96 -3.87 -1.74 3.37
CA PHE A 96 -2.80 -0.74 3.31
C PHE A 96 -2.28 -0.39 4.70
N ILE A 97 -3.14 -0.08 5.67
CA ILE A 97 -2.75 0.25 7.05
C ILE A 97 -1.97 -0.90 7.68
N ARG A 98 -2.40 -2.16 7.48
CA ARG A 98 -1.67 -3.33 7.97
C ARG A 98 -0.25 -3.40 7.39
N SER A 99 -0.12 -3.17 6.08
CA SER A 99 1.17 -3.19 5.38
C SER A 99 2.06 -2.03 5.82
N ALA A 100 1.52 -0.80 5.88
CA ALA A 100 2.25 0.37 6.34
C ALA A 100 2.79 0.18 7.77
N ARG A 101 1.96 -0.32 8.69
CA ARG A 101 2.38 -0.64 10.07
C ARG A 101 3.51 -1.68 10.11
N SER A 102 3.47 -2.67 9.23
CA SER A 102 4.50 -3.70 9.14
C SER A 102 5.83 -3.14 8.62
N ILE A 103 5.78 -2.24 7.63
CA ILE A 103 6.96 -1.60 7.02
C ILE A 103 7.58 -0.59 7.98
N CYS A 104 6.80 0.35 8.52
CA CYS A 104 7.36 1.40 9.37
C CYS A 104 7.74 0.89 10.77
N GLY A 105 7.06 -0.14 11.29
CA GLY A 105 7.31 -0.63 12.65
C GLY A 105 7.07 0.46 13.70
N LYS A 106 8.16 1.00 14.26
CA LYS A 106 8.14 2.12 15.22
C LYS A 106 8.62 3.43 14.63
N ARG A 107 9.01 3.43 13.36
CA ARG A 107 9.49 4.63 12.65
C ARG A 107 8.34 5.61 12.43
N PRO A 108 8.58 6.93 12.44
CA PRO A 108 7.58 7.90 12.04
C PRO A 108 7.09 7.64 10.61
N ALA A 109 5.80 7.82 10.37
CA ALA A 109 5.25 7.65 9.04
C ALA A 109 4.48 8.90 8.61
N VAL A 110 4.76 9.39 7.40
CA VAL A 110 4.06 10.46 6.72
C VAL A 110 3.08 9.85 5.73
N LEU A 111 1.85 10.34 5.68
CA LEU A 111 0.84 9.90 4.73
C LEU A 111 0.51 10.99 3.74
N LEU A 112 0.68 10.72 2.44
CA LEU A 112 0.07 11.48 1.35
C LEU A 112 -1.19 10.72 0.92
N PHE A 113 -2.35 11.35 1.07
CA PHE A 113 -3.64 10.74 0.74
C PHE A 113 -4.39 11.59 -0.28
N SER A 114 -4.79 10.95 -1.40
CA SER A 114 -5.66 11.62 -2.36
C SER A 114 -7.12 11.34 -2.05
N VAL A 115 -7.89 12.40 -1.93
CA VAL A 115 -9.33 12.31 -1.74
C VAL A 115 -10.02 12.29 -3.12
N VAL A 116 -10.61 11.15 -3.45
CA VAL A 116 -11.56 11.04 -4.55
C VAL A 116 -12.95 11.03 -3.94
N LYS A 117 -13.84 11.88 -4.46
CA LYS A 117 -15.20 12.04 -3.95
C LYS A 117 -16.03 10.80 -4.28
N ASP A 118 -16.02 9.80 -3.42
CA ASP A 118 -16.92 8.67 -3.45
C ASP A 118 -17.72 8.53 -2.15
N LYS A 119 -18.61 7.55 -2.10
CA LYS A 119 -19.51 7.36 -0.95
C LYS A 119 -18.82 6.98 0.36
N ASN A 120 -17.54 6.58 0.31
CA ASN A 120 -16.83 5.97 1.44
C ASN A 120 -15.61 6.77 1.91
N PHE A 121 -15.38 8.00 1.38
CA PHE A 121 -14.16 8.76 1.70
C PHE A 121 -14.06 9.10 3.19
N GLU A 122 -15.18 9.44 3.85
CA GLU A 122 -15.21 9.75 5.30
C GLU A 122 -14.79 8.53 6.13
N GLN A 123 -15.25 7.34 5.75
CA GLN A 123 -14.85 6.10 6.39
C GLN A 123 -13.35 5.85 6.21
N MET A 124 -12.81 6.04 5.01
CA MET A 124 -11.38 5.87 4.73
C MET A 124 -10.53 6.85 5.54
N ILE A 125 -10.92 8.13 5.61
CA ILE A 125 -10.27 9.14 6.46
C ILE A 125 -10.29 8.71 7.93
N GLY A 126 -11.46 8.31 8.45
CA GLY A 126 -11.59 7.83 9.81
C GLY A 126 -10.66 6.66 10.12
N MET A 127 -10.57 5.67 9.21
CA MET A 127 -9.68 4.52 9.36
C MET A 127 -8.21 4.93 9.37
N LEU A 128 -7.79 5.80 8.44
CA LEU A 128 -6.41 6.28 8.35
C LEU A 128 -6.02 7.08 9.60
N ALA A 129 -6.84 8.05 10.00
CA ALA A 129 -6.59 8.92 11.13
C ALA A 129 -6.62 8.17 12.48
N ALA A 130 -7.58 7.25 12.66
CA ALA A 130 -7.68 6.45 13.88
C ALA A 130 -6.65 5.31 13.96
N SER A 131 -5.92 5.03 12.88
CA SER A 131 -4.95 3.92 12.83
C SER A 131 -3.79 4.06 13.80
N GLY A 132 -3.41 5.30 14.14
CA GLY A 132 -2.23 5.62 14.95
C GLY A 132 -0.90 5.27 14.28
N VAL A 133 -0.90 5.00 12.97
CA VAL A 133 0.32 4.69 12.20
C VAL A 133 1.02 5.98 11.76
N PHE A 134 0.25 6.98 11.33
CA PHE A 134 0.80 8.16 10.67
C PHE A 134 0.93 9.32 11.65
N THR A 135 2.09 10.00 11.59
CA THR A 135 2.42 11.16 12.42
C THR A 135 2.15 12.49 11.72
N HIS A 136 2.04 12.48 10.38
CA HIS A 136 1.76 13.64 9.54
C HIS A 136 0.85 13.23 8.38
N TYR A 137 -0.05 14.12 8.00
CA TYR A 137 -0.99 13.93 6.89
C TYR A 137 -0.83 15.01 5.85
N ILE A 138 -0.73 14.61 4.59
CA ILE A 138 -0.72 15.48 3.42
C ILE A 138 -1.92 15.07 2.58
N ILE A 139 -2.81 16.00 2.31
CA ILE A 139 -4.03 15.73 1.57
C ILE A 139 -3.94 16.43 0.21
N VAL A 140 -4.27 15.69 -0.84
CA VAL A 140 -4.41 16.26 -2.18
C VAL A 140 -5.83 16.03 -2.68
N GLN A 141 -6.46 17.12 -3.13
CA GLN A 141 -7.79 17.07 -3.70
C GLN A 141 -7.65 16.87 -5.21
N MET A 142 -7.89 15.65 -5.68
CA MET A 142 -7.91 15.43 -7.13
C MET A 142 -9.06 16.24 -7.75
N GLN A 143 -8.74 17.01 -8.81
CA GLN A 143 -9.60 17.99 -9.46
C GLN A 143 -10.99 17.45 -9.83
N THR A 144 -11.89 17.48 -8.91
CA THR A 144 -13.32 17.56 -9.20
C THR A 144 -13.84 18.82 -8.52
N LYS A 145 -14.17 19.84 -9.31
CA LYS A 145 -14.71 21.16 -8.92
C LYS A 145 -16.02 21.11 -8.10
N ARG A 146 -16.14 20.18 -7.16
CA ARG A 146 -17.26 20.11 -6.24
C ARG A 146 -16.71 20.18 -4.84
N HIS A 147 -16.74 21.42 -4.29
CA HIS A 147 -16.62 21.61 -2.84
C HIS A 147 -17.47 20.57 -2.12
N LEU A 148 -16.92 19.94 -1.10
CA LEU A 148 -17.68 19.14 -0.18
C LEU A 148 -18.78 20.05 0.37
N ALA A 149 -20.03 19.78 0.05
CA ALA A 149 -21.15 20.43 0.73
C ALA A 149 -21.20 19.78 2.13
N GLY A 150 -20.63 20.46 3.14
CA GLY A 150 -20.57 19.92 4.49
C GLY A 150 -19.23 20.23 5.16
N GLU A 151 -18.79 19.34 6.00
CA GLU A 151 -17.59 19.41 6.79
C GLU A 151 -16.29 19.39 5.94
N SER A 152 -15.31 20.19 6.32
CA SER A 152 -14.00 20.19 5.64
C SER A 152 -13.22 18.89 5.93
N ILE A 153 -12.24 18.56 5.05
CA ILE A 153 -11.39 17.39 5.26
C ILE A 153 -10.59 17.55 6.56
N GLU A 154 -10.14 18.75 6.88
CA GLU A 154 -9.45 19.06 8.15
C GLU A 154 -10.34 18.73 9.36
N GLU A 155 -11.62 19.15 9.33
CA GLU A 155 -12.57 18.83 10.40
C GLU A 155 -12.81 17.33 10.56
N LEU A 156 -12.84 16.59 9.43
CA LEU A 156 -12.96 15.14 9.47
C LEU A 156 -11.74 14.47 10.10
N PHE A 157 -10.52 14.88 9.72
CA PHE A 157 -9.30 14.36 10.34
C PHE A 157 -9.22 14.73 11.83
N ALA A 158 -9.58 15.96 12.20
CA ALA A 158 -9.54 16.46 13.56
C ALA A 158 -10.43 15.66 14.54
N LYS A 159 -11.45 14.95 14.04
CA LYS A 159 -12.26 14.03 14.85
C LYS A 159 -11.49 12.84 15.41
N TYR A 160 -10.44 12.41 14.70
CA TYR A 160 -9.73 11.14 14.96
C TYR A 160 -8.26 11.32 15.32
N THR A 161 -7.66 12.45 14.99
CA THR A 161 -6.24 12.70 15.25
C THR A 161 -5.95 14.19 15.44
N SER A 162 -4.91 14.49 16.24
CA SER A 162 -4.33 15.83 16.38
C SER A 162 -3.00 15.96 15.61
N ALA A 163 -2.63 14.98 14.79
CA ALA A 163 -1.42 15.04 14.00
C ALA A 163 -1.50 16.16 12.95
N PRO A 164 -0.36 16.80 12.61
CA PRO A 164 -0.32 17.86 11.61
C PRO A 164 -0.91 17.39 10.27
N LEU A 165 -1.69 18.29 9.65
CA LEU A 165 -2.30 18.10 8.35
C LEU A 165 -1.97 19.29 7.45
N THR A 166 -1.61 19.02 6.19
CA THR A 166 -1.34 20.04 5.16
C THR A 166 -2.07 19.67 3.88
N GLU A 167 -2.74 20.61 3.25
CA GLU A 167 -3.47 20.41 1.99
C GLU A 167 -2.71 20.99 0.80
N PHE A 168 -2.82 20.32 -0.35
CA PHE A 168 -2.30 20.75 -1.64
C PHE A 168 -3.33 20.56 -2.74
N ASP A 169 -3.35 21.46 -3.70
CA ASP A 169 -4.21 21.36 -4.89
C ASP A 169 -3.62 20.38 -5.93
N GLU A 170 -2.28 20.30 -6.00
CA GLU A 170 -1.57 19.47 -6.97
C GLU A 170 -0.90 18.27 -6.29
N SER A 171 -1.12 17.09 -6.84
CA SER A 171 -0.63 15.83 -6.28
C SER A 171 0.90 15.79 -6.16
N PHE A 172 1.59 16.32 -7.18
CA PHE A 172 3.04 16.28 -7.20
C PHE A 172 3.68 17.28 -6.23
N ASP A 173 3.05 18.41 -5.97
CA ASP A 173 3.51 19.37 -4.95
C ASP A 173 3.36 18.76 -3.55
N GLY A 174 2.23 18.07 -3.30
CA GLY A 174 2.05 17.30 -2.08
C GLY A 174 3.10 16.19 -1.91
N TYR A 175 3.46 15.50 -3.00
CA TYR A 175 4.53 14.51 -3.00
C TYR A 175 5.89 15.11 -2.67
N LEU A 176 6.26 16.22 -3.30
CA LEU A 176 7.54 16.90 -3.05
C LEU A 176 7.63 17.40 -1.59
N TYR A 177 6.53 17.91 -1.05
CA TYR A 177 6.46 18.29 0.35
C TYR A 177 6.59 17.08 1.28
N GLY A 178 5.93 15.97 0.96
CA GLY A 178 6.05 14.72 1.70
C GLY A 178 7.46 14.15 1.71
N LYS A 179 8.15 14.20 0.56
CA LYS A 179 9.55 13.81 0.44
C LYS A 179 10.46 14.70 1.30
N LYS A 180 10.22 16.01 1.28
CA LYS A 180 10.95 16.94 2.14
C LYS A 180 10.75 16.62 3.63
N LEU A 181 9.51 16.35 4.05
CA LEU A 181 9.24 15.93 5.43
C LEU A 181 9.94 14.63 5.78
N GLN A 182 9.96 13.67 4.86
CA GLN A 182 10.65 12.37 5.04
C GLN A 182 12.17 12.58 5.22
N GLU A 183 12.77 13.54 4.53
CA GLU A 183 14.18 13.90 4.70
C GLU A 183 14.44 14.67 6.02
N GLU A 184 13.50 15.50 6.48
CA GLU A 184 13.62 16.30 7.71
C GLU A 184 13.33 15.50 8.98
N ILE A 185 12.46 14.49 8.92
CA ILE A 185 12.11 13.63 10.06
C ILE A 185 12.99 12.38 10.05
N PRO A 186 13.92 12.22 10.99
CA PRO A 186 14.85 11.11 10.99
C PRO A 186 14.15 9.75 10.95
N ASP A 187 14.65 8.86 10.08
CA ASP A 187 14.19 7.47 9.94
C ASP A 187 12.70 7.34 9.60
N SER A 188 12.11 8.35 8.95
CA SER A 188 10.69 8.33 8.61
C SER A 188 10.43 7.63 7.28
N VAL A 189 9.18 7.21 7.09
CA VAL A 189 8.67 6.55 5.88
C VAL A 189 7.55 7.38 5.29
N LEU A 190 7.56 7.61 3.98
CA LEU A 190 6.46 8.25 3.26
C LEU A 190 5.60 7.19 2.57
N PHE A 191 4.30 7.26 2.80
CA PHE A 191 3.30 6.46 2.10
C PHE A 191 2.37 7.34 1.30
N CYS A 192 2.09 6.97 0.03
CA CYS A 192 1.17 7.66 -0.86
C CYS A 192 0.03 6.71 -1.24
N THR A 193 -1.23 7.09 -0.97
CA THR A 193 -2.39 6.23 -1.24
C THR A 193 -3.69 7.03 -1.48
N GLY A 194 -4.79 6.33 -1.71
CA GLY A 194 -6.14 6.88 -1.90
C GLY A 194 -6.62 6.78 -3.35
N SER A 195 -5.73 6.63 -4.32
CA SER A 195 -6.11 6.54 -5.73
C SER A 195 -5.00 5.93 -6.59
N LEU A 196 -5.39 5.10 -7.56
CA LEU A 196 -4.47 4.66 -8.62
C LEU A 196 -4.01 5.82 -9.52
N TYR A 197 -4.81 6.88 -9.64
CA TYR A 197 -4.42 8.07 -10.40
C TYR A 197 -3.27 8.82 -9.72
N LEU A 198 -3.31 8.97 -8.38
CA LEU A 198 -2.21 9.54 -7.61
C LEU A 198 -0.91 8.77 -7.85
N ALA A 199 -0.95 7.44 -7.73
CA ALA A 199 0.20 6.59 -7.97
C ALA A 199 0.77 6.74 -9.39
N GLY A 200 -0.11 6.75 -10.40
CA GLY A 200 0.26 6.95 -11.80
C GLY A 200 0.86 8.32 -12.08
N GLU A 201 0.29 9.39 -11.51
CA GLU A 201 0.76 10.77 -11.70
C GLU A 201 2.15 10.97 -11.08
N ILE A 202 2.37 10.51 -9.85
CA ILE A 202 3.69 10.57 -9.20
C ILE A 202 4.74 9.87 -10.06
N LYS A 203 4.47 8.62 -10.49
CA LYS A 203 5.40 7.85 -11.33
C LYS A 203 5.70 8.55 -12.66
N GLN A 204 4.67 9.07 -13.33
CA GLN A 204 4.84 9.79 -14.61
C GLN A 204 5.71 11.03 -14.45
N LYS A 205 5.50 11.82 -13.39
CA LYS A 205 6.29 13.03 -13.12
C LYS A 205 7.74 12.70 -12.79
N LEU A 206 7.99 11.63 -12.02
CA LEU A 206 9.35 11.16 -11.72
C LEU A 206 10.09 10.65 -12.95
N GLN A 207 9.40 10.01 -13.90
CA GLN A 207 9.99 9.57 -15.17
C GLN A 207 10.31 10.73 -16.11
N ASN A 208 9.46 11.75 -16.17
CA ASN A 208 9.62 12.91 -17.05
C ASN A 208 10.63 13.94 -16.51
N GLY A 209 10.96 13.90 -15.23
CA GLY A 209 11.95 14.77 -14.58
C GLY A 209 13.37 14.22 -14.58
N ARG A 210 13.56 13.01 -15.13
CA ARG A 210 14.87 12.41 -15.45
C ARG A 210 15.17 12.61 -16.93
#